data_a2d44309abb500314682cdef0066e139
#
_entry.id   a2d44309abb500314682cdef0066e139
#
_cell.length_a   1.000
_cell.length_b   1.000
_cell.length_c   1.000
_cell.angle_alpha   90.00
_cell.angle_beta   90.00
_cell.angle_gamma   90.00
#
_symmetry.space_group_name_H-M   'P 1'
#
loop_
_entity.id
_entity.type
_entity.pdbx_description
1 polymer ?
#
loop_
_entity_poly.entity_id
_entity_poly.type
_entity_poly.pdbx_seq_one_letter_code
_entity_poly.pdbx_strand_id
1 'polypeptide(L)'
;MQTSKRTAAALAVLAFACLAHGSALAAGGHHAVDDANILGRGECEAEGWWTHARDSSRLLHAGLNCGTGMVELGAAAEHERRDGSSATTWNVEAKWAREVADGFSVGLDLQPRWQAGQRPHYDATRVVALASWKVREDVAVHFNLGRDLVRGADDLARGGVALEWQAADRWSLLAEGFLEEHTHFLRAGARYGLGRGMTVDFSRAQRLSGPTPSNWTVGLTYAFGSR
;
A
#
# COMPACT_ATOMS: atom_id res chain seq x y z
N MET A 1 -27.10 -10.71 71.60
CA MET A 1 -27.29 -9.62 70.63
C MET A 1 -26.05 -9.59 69.73
N GLN A 2 -26.12 -10.25 68.59
CA GLN A 2 -25.05 -10.29 67.60
C GLN A 2 -25.47 -9.51 66.38
N THR A 3 -24.79 -8.43 66.11
CA THR A 3 -24.99 -7.63 64.88
C THR A 3 -24.09 -8.17 63.77
N SER A 4 -24.71 -8.76 62.79
CA SER A 4 -24.11 -9.23 61.56
C SER A 4 -23.66 -8.01 60.69
N LYS A 5 -22.38 -7.85 60.47
CA LYS A 5 -21.83 -6.94 59.47
C LYS A 5 -21.81 -7.65 58.14
N ARG A 6 -22.74 -7.27 57.27
CA ARG A 6 -22.70 -7.67 55.83
C ARG A 6 -21.70 -6.79 55.11
N THR A 7 -20.56 -7.34 54.78
CA THR A 7 -19.57 -6.75 53.86
C THR A 7 -20.10 -6.84 52.43
N ALA A 8 -20.47 -5.71 51.87
CA ALA A 8 -20.79 -5.59 50.46
C ALA A 8 -19.45 -5.60 49.70
N ALA A 9 -19.19 -6.68 49.00
CA ALA A 9 -18.10 -6.76 48.03
C ALA A 9 -18.54 -5.99 46.76
N ALA A 10 -17.96 -4.81 46.59
CA ALA A 10 -18.09 -4.06 45.32
C ALA A 10 -17.25 -4.79 44.27
N LEU A 11 -17.91 -5.48 43.33
CA LEU A 11 -17.30 -5.93 42.10
C LEU A 11 -17.03 -4.68 41.23
N ALA A 12 -15.78 -4.24 41.21
CA ALA A 12 -15.28 -3.33 40.22
C ALA A 12 -15.17 -4.12 38.87
N VAL A 13 -16.18 -4.00 38.05
CA VAL A 13 -16.11 -4.40 36.65
C VAL A 13 -15.18 -3.41 35.96
N LEU A 14 -13.90 -3.76 35.85
CA LEU A 14 -12.99 -3.09 34.91
C LEU A 14 -13.53 -3.38 33.52
N ALA A 15 -14.29 -2.44 32.96
CA ALA A 15 -14.55 -2.38 31.53
C ALA A 15 -13.21 -2.08 30.86
N PHE A 16 -12.52 -3.14 30.43
CA PHE A 16 -11.44 -3.05 29.47
C PHE A 16 -12.10 -2.62 28.15
N ALA A 17 -12.16 -1.31 27.92
CA ALA A 17 -12.43 -0.78 26.61
C ALA A 17 -11.25 -1.23 25.73
N CYS A 18 -11.43 -2.35 25.06
CA CYS A 18 -10.66 -2.66 23.88
C CYS A 18 -10.92 -1.52 22.89
N LEU A 19 -10.05 -0.53 22.88
CA LEU A 19 -9.89 0.35 21.75
C LEU A 19 -9.53 -0.58 20.59
N ALA A 20 -10.54 -1.01 19.87
CA ALA A 20 -10.37 -1.61 18.56
C ALA A 20 -9.69 -0.53 17.72
N HIS A 21 -8.39 -0.60 17.65
CA HIS A 21 -7.63 0.12 16.63
C HIS A 21 -8.07 -0.57 15.32
N GLY A 22 -9.02 0.04 14.65
CA GLY A 22 -9.34 -0.38 13.29
C GLY A 22 -8.04 -0.31 12.53
N SER A 23 -7.49 -1.46 12.16
CA SER A 23 -6.44 -1.52 11.16
C SER A 23 -7.02 -0.84 9.94
N ALA A 24 -6.45 0.30 9.53
CA ALA A 24 -6.83 0.88 8.27
C ALA A 24 -6.56 -0.20 7.23
N LEU A 25 -7.59 -0.61 6.50
CA LEU A 25 -7.43 -1.44 5.32
C LEU A 25 -6.65 -0.57 4.33
N ALA A 26 -5.38 -0.85 4.13
CA ALA A 26 -4.50 -0.10 3.26
C ALA A 26 -3.93 -1.04 2.21
N ALA A 27 -4.32 -0.86 0.97
CA ALA A 27 -3.80 -1.64 -0.15
C ALA A 27 -2.35 -1.30 -0.51
N GLY A 28 -1.73 -0.28 0.09
CA GLY A 28 -0.37 0.18 -0.15
C GLY A 28 0.74 -0.89 -0.15
N GLY A 29 1.99 -0.48 -0.18
CA GLY A 29 3.15 -1.36 -0.33
C GLY A 29 3.38 -1.75 -1.80
N HIS A 30 3.74 -3.01 -2.06
CA HIS A 30 4.06 -3.48 -3.42
C HIS A 30 2.84 -3.74 -4.34
N HIS A 31 1.62 -3.43 -3.91
CA HIS A 31 0.41 -3.59 -4.72
C HIS A 31 0.32 -2.51 -5.80
N ALA A 32 -0.19 -2.88 -6.98
CA ALA A 32 -0.31 -1.96 -8.10
C ALA A 32 -1.55 -1.05 -7.99
N VAL A 33 -2.56 -1.52 -7.27
CA VAL A 33 -3.79 -0.78 -6.95
C VAL A 33 -3.69 -0.29 -5.53
N ASP A 34 -3.51 1.03 -5.39
CA ASP A 34 -3.40 1.70 -4.11
C ASP A 34 -4.77 2.16 -3.60
N ASP A 35 -4.87 2.41 -2.30
CA ASP A 35 -6.09 2.92 -1.68
C ASP A 35 -6.19 4.46 -1.76
N ALA A 36 -7.39 4.98 -1.54
CA ALA A 36 -7.65 6.41 -1.42
C ALA A 36 -7.65 6.85 0.05
N ASN A 37 -6.58 6.52 0.79
CA ASN A 37 -6.32 6.99 2.15
C ASN A 37 -4.93 7.61 2.22
N ILE A 38 -4.67 8.39 3.26
CA ILE A 38 -3.37 8.99 3.57
C ILE A 38 -3.04 8.75 5.03
N LEU A 39 -1.76 8.69 5.33
CA LEU A 39 -1.27 8.65 6.70
C LEU A 39 -1.72 9.88 7.50
N GLY A 40 -2.04 9.68 8.74
CA GLY A 40 -2.41 10.74 9.67
C GLY A 40 -1.25 11.73 9.90
N ARG A 41 -1.56 12.90 10.47
CA ARG A 41 -0.54 13.91 10.72
C ARG A 41 0.55 13.41 11.68
N GLY A 42 1.80 13.36 11.20
CA GLY A 42 2.95 12.89 11.97
C GLY A 42 3.09 11.38 12.02
N GLU A 43 2.22 10.63 11.35
CA GLU A 43 2.41 9.22 11.08
C GLU A 43 3.32 9.04 9.88
N CYS A 44 4.23 8.08 9.95
CA CYS A 44 5.14 7.72 8.88
C CYS A 44 5.15 6.21 8.68
N GLU A 45 5.49 5.80 7.46
CA GLU A 45 5.64 4.40 7.09
C GLU A 45 6.92 4.21 6.28
N ALA A 46 7.77 3.31 6.72
CA ALA A 46 8.92 2.85 5.94
C ALA A 46 8.57 1.49 5.33
N GLU A 47 8.83 1.35 4.04
CA GLU A 47 8.50 0.14 3.30
C GLU A 47 9.68 -0.36 2.48
N GLY A 48 9.70 -1.65 2.25
CA GLY A 48 10.65 -2.26 1.36
C GLY A 48 10.15 -3.59 0.85
N TRP A 49 10.43 -3.88 -0.43
CA TRP A 49 10.09 -5.18 -1.00
C TRP A 49 11.13 -5.67 -1.99
N TRP A 50 11.12 -6.97 -2.17
CA TRP A 50 11.89 -7.66 -3.16
C TRP A 50 10.97 -8.44 -4.09
N THR A 51 11.13 -8.21 -5.40
CA THR A 51 10.38 -8.90 -6.45
C THR A 51 11.32 -9.77 -7.26
N HIS A 52 10.89 -10.99 -7.55
CA HIS A 52 11.57 -11.93 -8.43
C HIS A 52 10.64 -12.37 -9.56
N ALA A 53 11.03 -12.11 -10.78
CA ALA A 53 10.25 -12.46 -11.96
C ALA A 53 10.72 -13.76 -12.63
N ARG A 54 9.86 -14.32 -13.49
CA ARG A 54 10.13 -15.59 -14.19
C ARG A 54 11.32 -15.55 -15.13
N ASP A 55 11.68 -14.39 -15.68
CA ASP A 55 12.86 -14.16 -16.51
C ASP A 55 14.14 -13.96 -15.69
N SER A 56 14.10 -14.25 -14.41
CA SER A 56 15.18 -14.04 -13.43
C SER A 56 15.48 -12.57 -13.13
N SER A 57 14.71 -11.62 -13.64
CA SER A 57 14.82 -10.23 -13.21
C SER A 57 14.44 -10.07 -11.74
N ARG A 58 15.04 -9.08 -11.09
CA ARG A 58 14.87 -8.80 -9.67
C ARG A 58 14.75 -7.31 -9.46
N LEU A 59 13.83 -6.92 -8.58
CA LEU A 59 13.65 -5.54 -8.15
C LEU A 59 13.76 -5.49 -6.62
N LEU A 60 14.50 -4.53 -6.14
CA LEU A 60 14.54 -4.13 -4.74
C LEU A 60 13.98 -2.71 -4.63
N HIS A 61 13.00 -2.50 -3.77
CA HIS A 61 12.41 -1.21 -3.45
C HIS A 61 12.65 -0.84 -2.00
N ALA A 62 12.81 0.46 -1.74
CA ALA A 62 12.80 1.04 -0.40
C ALA A 62 12.16 2.42 -0.46
N GLY A 63 11.18 2.68 0.42
CA GLY A 63 10.38 3.89 0.47
C GLY A 63 10.14 4.37 1.89
N LEU A 64 9.79 5.65 2.00
CA LEU A 64 9.38 6.32 3.22
C LEU A 64 8.27 7.29 2.88
N ASN A 65 7.12 7.16 3.56
CA ASN A 65 5.96 8.02 3.41
C ASN A 65 5.60 8.64 4.75
N CYS A 66 5.16 9.90 4.76
CA CYS A 66 4.75 10.60 5.98
C CYS A 66 3.51 11.48 5.72
N GLY A 67 2.54 11.40 6.62
CA GLY A 67 1.32 12.19 6.59
C GLY A 67 1.50 13.58 7.18
N THR A 68 1.02 14.61 6.46
CA THR A 68 0.97 16.00 6.95
C THR A 68 -0.40 16.34 7.54
N GLY A 69 -1.39 15.45 7.37
CA GLY A 69 -2.79 15.63 7.73
C GLY A 69 -3.67 16.17 6.59
N MET A 70 -3.07 16.62 5.48
CA MET A 70 -3.78 17.03 4.26
C MET A 70 -3.31 16.26 3.03
N VAL A 71 -2.02 15.94 3.01
CA VAL A 71 -1.36 15.15 1.97
C VAL A 71 -0.38 14.21 2.64
N GLU A 72 -0.12 13.10 2.00
CA GLU A 72 1.01 12.23 2.29
C GLU A 72 2.15 12.57 1.34
N LEU A 73 3.35 12.65 1.86
CA LEU A 73 4.55 12.90 1.09
C LEU A 73 5.49 11.71 1.23
N GLY A 74 6.00 11.25 0.10
CA GLY A 74 6.87 10.08 0.05
C GLY A 74 8.12 10.30 -0.79
N ALA A 75 9.08 9.41 -0.58
CA ALA A 75 10.24 9.25 -1.44
C ALA A 75 10.66 7.77 -1.45
N ALA A 76 11.01 7.27 -2.63
CA ALA A 76 11.44 5.89 -2.78
C ALA A 76 12.58 5.74 -3.78
N ALA A 77 13.29 4.62 -3.68
CA ALA A 77 14.30 4.19 -4.62
C ALA A 77 14.08 2.73 -4.99
N GLU A 78 14.33 2.41 -6.26
CA GLU A 78 14.24 1.07 -6.81
C GLU A 78 15.54 0.71 -7.51
N HIS A 79 15.95 -0.53 -7.33
CA HIS A 79 17.09 -1.10 -8.04
C HIS A 79 16.67 -2.38 -8.75
N GLU A 80 16.59 -2.31 -10.07
CA GLU A 80 16.26 -3.44 -10.93
C GLU A 80 17.52 -4.05 -11.53
N ARG A 81 17.53 -5.38 -11.63
CA ARG A 81 18.52 -6.15 -12.38
C ARG A 81 17.81 -7.06 -13.36
N ARG A 82 18.19 -6.96 -14.64
CA ARG A 82 17.65 -7.78 -15.73
C ARG A 82 18.74 -8.07 -16.76
N ASP A 83 18.92 -9.33 -17.14
CA ASP A 83 19.82 -9.76 -18.23
C ASP A 83 21.25 -9.16 -18.15
N GLY A 84 21.83 -9.13 -16.95
CA GLY A 84 23.17 -8.58 -16.71
C GLY A 84 23.24 -7.06 -16.65
N SER A 85 22.16 -6.35 -16.95
CA SER A 85 22.02 -4.90 -16.80
C SER A 85 21.39 -4.54 -15.45
N SER A 86 21.66 -3.32 -14.98
CA SER A 86 20.96 -2.78 -13.80
C SER A 86 20.53 -1.34 -14.03
N ALA A 87 19.38 -0.98 -13.46
CA ALA A 87 18.86 0.37 -13.42
C ALA A 87 18.53 0.74 -11.97
N THR A 88 18.77 2.00 -11.62
CA THR A 88 18.34 2.56 -10.34
C THR A 88 17.47 3.76 -10.62
N THR A 89 16.26 3.75 -10.11
CA THR A 89 15.32 4.86 -10.16
C THR A 89 15.04 5.36 -8.76
N TRP A 90 14.57 6.60 -8.66
CA TRP A 90 14.05 7.19 -7.44
C TRP A 90 12.90 8.13 -7.78
N ASN A 91 11.98 8.25 -6.88
CA ASN A 91 10.82 9.11 -7.02
C ASN A 91 10.58 9.90 -5.73
N VAL A 92 9.79 10.94 -5.85
CA VAL A 92 9.07 11.54 -4.74
C VAL A 92 7.59 11.38 -5.01
N GLU A 93 6.79 11.38 -3.96
CA GLU A 93 5.34 11.17 -4.02
C GLU A 93 4.62 12.31 -3.31
N ALA A 94 3.47 12.67 -3.85
CA ALA A 94 2.47 13.49 -3.19
C ALA A 94 1.10 12.86 -3.41
N LYS A 95 0.52 12.30 -2.36
CA LYS A 95 -0.78 11.66 -2.36
C LYS A 95 -1.77 12.49 -1.56
N TRP A 96 -2.89 12.82 -2.16
CA TRP A 96 -4.03 13.45 -1.52
C TRP A 96 -5.21 12.48 -1.57
N ALA A 97 -5.93 12.36 -0.47
CA ALA A 97 -7.15 11.58 -0.43
C ALA A 97 -8.15 12.18 0.57
N ARG A 98 -9.43 11.94 0.31
CA ARG A 98 -10.53 12.42 1.15
C ARG A 98 -11.74 11.49 1.06
N GLU A 99 -12.34 11.20 2.21
CA GLU A 99 -13.67 10.60 2.26
C GLU A 99 -14.72 11.63 1.80
N VAL A 100 -15.54 11.24 0.82
CA VAL A 100 -16.55 12.09 0.19
C VAL A 100 -17.98 11.60 0.47
N ALA A 101 -18.12 10.33 0.89
CA ALA A 101 -19.36 9.75 1.40
C ALA A 101 -18.98 8.65 2.38
N ASP A 102 -19.95 8.18 3.19
CA ASP A 102 -19.71 7.13 4.18
C ASP A 102 -19.09 5.89 3.55
N GLY A 103 -17.87 5.58 3.99
CA GLY A 103 -17.05 4.48 3.47
C GLY A 103 -16.57 4.66 2.03
N PHE A 104 -16.73 5.83 1.40
CA PHE A 104 -16.23 6.09 0.05
C PHE A 104 -15.24 7.26 0.02
N SER A 105 -14.01 6.97 -0.38
CA SER A 105 -12.91 7.93 -0.49
C SER A 105 -12.46 8.08 -1.94
N VAL A 106 -11.96 9.26 -2.27
CA VAL A 106 -11.30 9.56 -3.55
C VAL A 106 -9.94 10.21 -3.29
N GLY A 107 -9.03 10.05 -4.24
CA GLY A 107 -7.68 10.59 -4.10
C GLY A 107 -6.99 10.85 -5.44
N LEU A 108 -5.83 11.47 -5.34
CA LEU A 108 -4.91 11.72 -6.44
C LEU A 108 -3.49 11.46 -5.95
N ASP A 109 -2.74 10.70 -6.71
CA ASP A 109 -1.33 10.41 -6.49
C ASP A 109 -0.48 10.95 -7.63
N LEU A 110 0.63 11.60 -7.29
CA LEU A 110 1.61 12.20 -8.19
C LEU A 110 3.01 11.72 -7.80
N GLN A 111 3.71 11.08 -8.75
CA GLN A 111 5.04 10.52 -8.53
C GLN A 111 6.00 10.86 -9.68
N PRO A 112 6.66 12.03 -9.68
CA PRO A 112 7.79 12.28 -10.58
C PRO A 112 8.95 11.33 -10.25
N ARG A 113 9.53 10.75 -11.31
CA ARG A 113 10.57 9.73 -11.26
C ARG A 113 11.81 10.15 -12.03
N TRP A 114 12.96 9.76 -11.53
CA TRP A 114 14.27 9.97 -12.15
C TRP A 114 15.04 8.65 -12.22
N GLN A 115 15.89 8.52 -13.22
CA GLN A 115 16.74 7.35 -13.42
C GLN A 115 18.22 7.74 -13.34
N ALA A 116 18.97 7.03 -12.51
CA ALA A 116 20.41 7.20 -12.41
C ALA A 116 21.10 6.75 -13.71
N GLY A 117 22.18 7.45 -14.06
CA GLY A 117 22.97 7.13 -15.28
C GLY A 117 22.40 7.63 -16.59
N GLN A 118 21.17 8.13 -16.61
CA GLN A 118 20.58 8.80 -17.79
C GLN A 118 20.73 10.32 -17.72
N ARG A 119 20.71 10.98 -18.87
CA ARG A 119 20.69 12.46 -18.96
C ARG A 119 19.69 12.95 -20.00
N PRO A 120 18.77 13.85 -19.63
CA PRO A 120 18.48 14.28 -18.25
C PRO A 120 17.96 13.13 -17.39
N HIS A 121 18.16 13.23 -16.07
CA HIS A 121 17.78 12.16 -15.13
C HIS A 121 16.26 11.96 -15.01
N TYR A 122 15.46 13.04 -15.23
CA TYR A 122 13.99 12.94 -15.23
C TYR A 122 13.52 11.97 -16.30
N ASP A 123 12.72 11.00 -15.89
CA ASP A 123 12.26 9.87 -16.69
C ASP A 123 10.75 9.93 -16.98
N ALA A 124 9.94 10.04 -15.96
CA ALA A 124 8.49 10.04 -16.08
C ALA A 124 7.81 10.75 -14.89
N THR A 125 6.54 11.05 -15.04
CA THR A 125 5.65 11.35 -13.89
C THR A 125 4.44 10.43 -13.94
N ARG A 126 4.23 9.66 -12.88
CA ARG A 126 3.00 8.92 -12.64
C ARG A 126 1.92 9.85 -12.12
N VAL A 127 0.71 9.73 -12.66
CA VAL A 127 -0.48 10.45 -12.22
C VAL A 127 -1.61 9.44 -12.11
N VAL A 128 -2.16 9.24 -10.91
CA VAL A 128 -3.21 8.23 -10.66
C VAL A 128 -4.36 8.84 -9.86
N ALA A 129 -5.57 8.71 -10.40
CA ALA A 129 -6.80 8.91 -9.66
C ALA A 129 -7.13 7.64 -8.88
N LEU A 130 -7.46 7.80 -7.60
CA LEU A 130 -7.73 6.74 -6.64
C LEU A 130 -9.18 6.81 -6.18
N ALA A 131 -9.80 5.65 -5.98
CA ALA A 131 -11.06 5.55 -5.26
C ALA A 131 -11.06 4.29 -4.40
N SER A 132 -11.61 4.40 -3.19
CA SER A 132 -11.77 3.28 -2.26
C SER A 132 -13.19 3.23 -1.74
N TRP A 133 -13.75 2.05 -1.71
CA TRP A 133 -15.07 1.80 -1.15
C TRP A 133 -15.00 0.72 -0.08
N LYS A 134 -15.26 1.09 1.15
CA LYS A 134 -15.43 0.19 2.29
C LYS A 134 -16.81 -0.45 2.22
N VAL A 135 -16.91 -1.60 1.55
CA VAL A 135 -18.17 -2.34 1.33
C VAL A 135 -18.72 -2.89 2.64
N ARG A 136 -17.83 -3.31 3.53
CA ARG A 136 -18.07 -3.79 4.89
C ARG A 136 -16.90 -3.36 5.79
N GLU A 137 -17.02 -3.54 7.10
CA GLU A 137 -15.93 -3.22 8.03
C GLU A 137 -14.64 -4.01 7.76
N ASP A 138 -14.77 -5.21 7.21
CA ASP A 138 -13.68 -6.14 6.91
C ASP A 138 -13.38 -6.27 5.41
N VAL A 139 -14.10 -5.55 4.52
CA VAL A 139 -13.95 -5.67 3.06
C VAL A 139 -13.91 -4.30 2.41
N ALA A 140 -12.87 -4.03 1.65
CA ALA A 140 -12.74 -2.84 0.82
C ALA A 140 -12.46 -3.19 -0.64
N VAL A 141 -12.87 -2.31 -1.55
CA VAL A 141 -12.58 -2.36 -2.98
C VAL A 141 -11.90 -1.06 -3.37
N HIS A 142 -10.79 -1.17 -4.09
CA HIS A 142 -10.00 -0.04 -4.56
C HIS A 142 -9.99 0.01 -6.08
N PHE A 143 -9.96 1.22 -6.63
CA PHE A 143 -9.94 1.48 -8.07
C PHE A 143 -8.90 2.53 -8.37
N ASN A 144 -8.02 2.24 -9.32
CA ASN A 144 -7.02 3.18 -9.80
C ASN A 144 -7.16 3.37 -11.30
N LEU A 145 -6.99 4.61 -11.74
CA LEU A 145 -6.93 4.96 -13.15
C LEU A 145 -5.91 6.07 -13.36
N GLY A 146 -4.93 5.86 -14.22
CA GLY A 146 -3.86 6.82 -14.38
C GLY A 146 -3.00 6.61 -15.63
N ARG A 147 -1.90 7.36 -15.64
CA ARG A 147 -0.87 7.30 -16.68
C ARG A 147 0.51 7.55 -16.09
N ASP A 148 1.52 6.95 -16.69
CA ASP A 148 2.90 7.37 -16.59
C ASP A 148 3.18 8.30 -17.79
N LEU A 149 3.40 9.58 -17.54
CA LEU A 149 3.77 10.58 -18.54
C LEU A 149 5.26 10.44 -18.80
N VAL A 150 5.62 9.70 -19.84
CA VAL A 150 7.00 9.27 -20.11
C VAL A 150 7.72 10.30 -20.97
N ARG A 151 8.89 10.74 -20.52
CA ARG A 151 9.68 11.70 -21.25
C ARG A 151 10.24 11.12 -22.55
N GLY A 152 9.84 11.71 -23.66
CA GLY A 152 10.37 11.35 -25.00
C GLY A 152 9.86 10.02 -25.56
N ALA A 153 8.80 9.46 -24.99
CA ALA A 153 8.10 8.28 -25.45
C ALA A 153 6.58 8.47 -25.30
N ASP A 154 5.80 7.50 -25.76
CA ASP A 154 4.35 7.48 -25.53
C ASP A 154 4.03 7.25 -24.06
N ASP A 155 2.96 7.90 -23.59
CA ASP A 155 2.46 7.72 -22.25
C ASP A 155 1.92 6.30 -22.04
N LEU A 156 2.18 5.75 -20.85
CA LEU A 156 1.73 4.40 -20.48
C LEU A 156 0.46 4.47 -19.65
N ALA A 157 -0.61 3.83 -20.13
CA ALA A 157 -1.83 3.68 -19.35
C ALA A 157 -1.60 2.71 -18.18
N ARG A 158 -2.17 3.04 -17.02
CA ARG A 158 -2.21 2.18 -15.85
C ARG A 158 -3.55 2.24 -15.16
N GLY A 159 -3.87 1.23 -14.40
CA GLY A 159 -5.10 1.17 -13.63
C GLY A 159 -5.42 -0.24 -13.20
N GLY A 160 -6.41 -0.37 -12.34
CA GLY A 160 -6.83 -1.66 -11.85
C GLY A 160 -7.92 -1.58 -10.81
N VAL A 161 -8.29 -2.76 -10.33
CA VAL A 161 -9.25 -2.98 -9.24
C VAL A 161 -8.63 -3.96 -8.26
N ALA A 162 -8.71 -3.66 -6.98
CA ALA A 162 -8.31 -4.56 -5.89
C ALA A 162 -9.45 -4.82 -4.93
N LEU A 163 -9.49 -6.02 -4.39
CA LEU A 163 -10.31 -6.44 -3.27
C LEU A 163 -9.38 -6.73 -2.10
N GLU A 164 -9.61 -6.07 -0.97
CA GLU A 164 -8.96 -6.37 0.29
C GLU A 164 -9.98 -6.93 1.28
N TRP A 165 -9.62 -8.02 1.95
CA TRP A 165 -10.43 -8.66 2.98
C TRP A 165 -9.61 -8.91 4.25
N GLN A 166 -9.99 -8.27 5.35
CA GLN A 166 -9.47 -8.54 6.69
C GLN A 166 -10.02 -9.88 7.19
N ALA A 167 -9.37 -10.98 6.82
CA ALA A 167 -9.84 -12.35 7.09
C ALA A 167 -9.74 -12.73 8.59
N ALA A 168 -8.84 -12.08 9.35
CA ALA A 168 -8.68 -12.23 10.79
C ALA A 168 -7.90 -11.02 11.35
N ASP A 169 -7.80 -10.88 12.67
CA ASP A 169 -7.17 -9.73 13.35
C ASP A 169 -5.78 -9.33 12.82
N ARG A 170 -5.03 -10.30 12.30
CA ARG A 170 -3.66 -10.09 11.79
C ARG A 170 -3.48 -10.46 10.34
N TRP A 171 -4.53 -10.92 9.64
CA TRP A 171 -4.45 -11.40 8.28
C TRP A 171 -5.35 -10.61 7.36
N SER A 172 -4.78 -9.97 6.36
CA SER A 172 -5.51 -9.46 5.19
C SER A 172 -5.17 -10.30 3.97
N LEU A 173 -6.17 -10.56 3.15
CA LEU A 173 -6.03 -11.17 1.84
C LEU A 173 -6.31 -10.12 0.78
N LEU A 174 -5.51 -10.10 -0.27
CA LEU A 174 -5.64 -9.14 -1.37
C LEU A 174 -5.71 -9.89 -2.70
N ALA A 175 -6.58 -9.41 -3.57
CA ALA A 175 -6.65 -9.85 -4.97
C ALA A 175 -6.82 -8.62 -5.85
N GLU A 176 -5.99 -8.47 -6.90
CA GLU A 176 -6.07 -7.34 -7.81
C GLU A 176 -5.91 -7.76 -9.27
N GLY A 177 -6.67 -7.09 -10.15
CA GLY A 177 -6.48 -7.13 -11.59
C GLY A 177 -6.00 -5.77 -12.05
N PHE A 178 -4.85 -5.69 -12.74
CA PHE A 178 -4.27 -4.39 -13.11
C PHE A 178 -3.55 -4.41 -14.44
N LEU A 179 -3.41 -3.20 -15.00
CA LEU A 179 -2.63 -2.88 -16.20
C LEU A 179 -1.43 -2.03 -15.78
N GLU A 180 -0.26 -2.47 -16.17
CA GLU A 180 1.01 -1.75 -16.00
C GLU A 180 1.95 -2.08 -17.17
N GLU A 181 2.63 -1.06 -17.73
CA GLU A 181 3.59 -1.22 -18.84
C GLU A 181 3.07 -2.13 -19.97
N HIS A 182 1.85 -1.86 -20.47
CA HIS A 182 1.16 -2.65 -21.50
C HIS A 182 0.89 -4.13 -21.11
N THR A 183 1.02 -4.48 -19.84
CA THR A 183 0.84 -5.84 -19.34
C THR A 183 -0.34 -5.92 -18.40
N HIS A 184 -1.25 -6.85 -18.67
CA HIS A 184 -2.35 -7.18 -17.78
C HIS A 184 -1.93 -8.28 -16.81
N PHE A 185 -2.18 -8.04 -15.52
CA PHE A 185 -1.89 -8.98 -14.45
C PHE A 185 -3.13 -9.32 -13.64
N LEU A 186 -3.11 -10.50 -13.06
CA LEU A 186 -3.91 -10.88 -11.88
C LEU A 186 -2.93 -11.17 -10.74
N ARG A 187 -3.07 -10.47 -9.61
CA ARG A 187 -2.25 -10.69 -8.41
C ARG A 187 -3.14 -11.18 -7.28
N ALA A 188 -2.63 -12.12 -6.50
CA ALA A 188 -3.18 -12.50 -5.21
C ALA A 188 -2.06 -12.48 -4.16
N GLY A 189 -2.40 -12.04 -2.96
CA GLY A 189 -1.44 -11.91 -1.87
C GLY A 189 -2.09 -12.01 -0.50
N ALA A 190 -1.23 -12.09 0.50
CA ALA A 190 -1.60 -12.08 1.91
C ALA A 190 -0.66 -11.15 2.68
N ARG A 191 -1.22 -10.45 3.64
CA ARG A 191 -0.54 -9.55 4.56
C ARG A 191 -0.69 -10.08 5.98
N TYR A 192 0.38 -10.05 6.76
CA TYR A 192 0.40 -10.49 8.15
C TYR A 192 0.97 -9.41 9.07
N GLY A 193 0.17 -8.97 10.04
CA GLY A 193 0.59 -8.04 11.08
C GLY A 193 1.45 -8.72 12.14
N LEU A 194 2.74 -8.38 12.19
CA LEU A 194 3.69 -8.85 13.20
C LEU A 194 3.50 -8.15 14.57
N GLY A 195 2.75 -7.06 14.59
CA GLY A 195 2.59 -6.17 15.73
C GLY A 195 3.64 -5.06 15.78
N ARG A 196 3.44 -4.07 16.70
CA ARG A 196 4.31 -2.90 16.85
C ARG A 196 4.49 -2.10 15.55
N GLY A 197 3.45 -2.02 14.72
CA GLY A 197 3.48 -1.31 13.45
C GLY A 197 4.16 -2.06 12.31
N MET A 198 4.61 -3.29 12.51
CA MET A 198 5.28 -4.09 11.46
C MET A 198 4.29 -5.00 10.75
N THR A 199 4.39 -5.07 9.43
CA THR A 199 3.59 -5.91 8.54
C THR A 199 4.47 -6.55 7.49
N VAL A 200 4.25 -7.82 7.21
CA VAL A 200 4.91 -8.55 6.13
C VAL A 200 3.88 -8.93 5.08
N ASP A 201 4.25 -8.78 3.81
CA ASP A 201 3.42 -9.09 2.65
C ASP A 201 4.07 -10.14 1.78
N PHE A 202 3.23 -10.98 1.18
CA PHE A 202 3.63 -11.91 0.15
C PHE A 202 2.59 -11.95 -0.96
N SER A 203 3.01 -11.85 -2.22
CA SER A 203 2.08 -11.93 -3.35
C SER A 203 2.68 -12.61 -4.58
N ARG A 204 1.78 -13.01 -5.48
CA ARG A 204 2.10 -13.48 -6.82
C ARG A 204 1.28 -12.73 -7.85
N ALA A 205 1.96 -12.09 -8.81
CA ALA A 205 1.36 -11.53 -10.01
C ALA A 205 1.52 -12.49 -11.17
N GLN A 206 0.40 -12.94 -11.71
CA GLN A 206 0.33 -13.77 -12.91
C GLN A 206 0.06 -12.86 -14.11
N ARG A 207 0.96 -12.84 -15.07
CA ARG A 207 0.73 -12.19 -16.37
C ARG A 207 -0.42 -12.89 -17.11
N LEU A 208 -1.39 -12.11 -17.54
CA LEU A 208 -2.47 -12.54 -18.43
C LEU A 208 -2.13 -12.26 -19.89
N SER A 209 -1.59 -11.06 -20.18
CA SER A 209 -1.12 -10.66 -21.51
C SER A 209 -0.08 -9.54 -21.37
N GLY A 210 0.75 -9.33 -22.39
CA GLY A 210 1.76 -8.27 -22.44
C GLY A 210 3.19 -8.76 -22.23
N PRO A 211 4.18 -7.85 -22.27
CA PRO A 211 5.60 -8.21 -22.27
C PRO A 211 6.17 -8.54 -20.90
N THR A 212 5.70 -7.89 -19.82
CA THR A 212 6.30 -8.00 -18.47
C THR A 212 6.02 -9.37 -17.85
N PRO A 213 7.03 -10.06 -17.29
CA PRO A 213 6.86 -11.44 -16.80
C PRO A 213 6.07 -11.51 -15.50
N SER A 214 5.48 -12.68 -15.23
CA SER A 214 4.89 -13.01 -13.91
C SER A 214 5.97 -12.98 -12.83
N ASN A 215 5.61 -12.56 -11.61
CA ASN A 215 6.55 -12.37 -10.52
C ASN A 215 5.99 -12.79 -9.15
N TRP A 216 6.89 -12.92 -8.19
CA TRP A 216 6.62 -13.05 -6.76
C TRP A 216 7.22 -11.85 -6.05
N THR A 217 6.53 -11.36 -5.03
CA THR A 217 7.00 -10.25 -4.20
C THR A 217 6.86 -10.59 -2.72
N VAL A 218 7.87 -10.20 -1.95
CA VAL A 218 7.85 -10.20 -0.48
C VAL A 218 8.13 -8.77 -0.03
N GLY A 219 7.29 -8.24 0.84
CA GLY A 219 7.38 -6.89 1.36
C GLY A 219 7.44 -6.86 2.89
N LEU A 220 7.96 -5.79 3.42
CA LEU A 220 7.95 -5.43 4.82
C LEU A 220 7.61 -3.95 4.94
N THR A 221 6.68 -3.64 5.82
CA THR A 221 6.26 -2.28 6.13
C THR A 221 6.40 -2.04 7.63
N TYR A 222 6.84 -0.83 8.01
CA TYR A 222 6.95 -0.39 9.40
C TYR A 222 6.33 0.98 9.58
N ALA A 223 5.18 1.02 10.24
CA ALA A 223 4.48 2.24 10.60
C ALA A 223 4.98 2.78 11.94
N PHE A 224 5.30 4.08 12.01
CA PHE A 224 5.82 4.77 13.18
C PHE A 224 5.38 6.24 13.22
N GLY A 225 5.72 6.94 14.29
CA GLY A 225 5.34 8.34 14.50
C GLY A 225 4.28 8.53 15.57
N SER A 226 3.85 9.77 15.76
CA SER A 226 2.84 10.13 16.76
C SER A 226 1.43 9.79 16.26
N ARG A 227 0.76 8.94 17.00
CA ARG A 227 -0.72 8.77 16.89
C ARG A 227 -1.42 9.78 17.76
#